data_b7471b2373e16f48e85a80ff8c61111e
#
_entry.id   b7471b2373e16f48e85a80ff8c61111e
#
_cell.length_a   1.000
_cell.length_b   1.000
_cell.length_c   1.000
_cell.angle_alpha   90.00
_cell.angle_beta   90.00
_cell.angle_gamma   90.00
#
_symmetry.space_group_name_H-M   'P 1'
#
loop_
_entity.id
_entity.type
_entity.pdbx_description
1 polymer ?
#
loop_
_entity_poly.entity_id
_entity_poly.type
_entity_poly.pdbx_seq_one_letter_code
_entity_poly.pdbx_strand_id
1 'polypeptide(L)'
;AAELFRRCLYDVSEMCMQALLSMQADNDALVAEDPSVDKITYDFFVSTTPADNVELMRETYDALGKWPMEIHYITDKGATFDDHFDDAFKQIFDMGYEHIVSVGGDVPTMPITHISQAFQWLDYFQDLGTPGFVQAPCQECGTSLVGFSYNTPINHQGVYYNLTGKPALDAYVEKLQEMDIPSAYFTPVADIDEKVDLAHAVSCIRAIKEAAKYQTEIYVPQRVLDWCDFMNIRVSTPPNDNHDPRQYIDEE
;
A
#
# COMPACT_ATOMS: atom_id res chain seq x y z
N ALA A 1 0.65 -14.31 14.97
CA ALA A 1 0.14 -13.81 13.69
C ALA A 1 -0.72 -12.54 13.90
N ALA A 2 -1.88 -12.62 14.58
CA ALA A 2 -2.80 -11.48 14.69
C ALA A 2 -2.18 -10.18 15.25
N GLU A 3 -1.31 -10.28 16.26
CA GLU A 3 -0.62 -9.10 16.82
C GLU A 3 0.40 -8.49 15.83
N LEU A 4 1.10 -9.31 15.07
CA LEU A 4 1.99 -8.83 14.02
C LEU A 4 1.21 -8.10 12.94
N PHE A 5 0.14 -8.72 12.43
CA PHE A 5 -0.72 -8.10 11.42
C PHE A 5 -1.26 -6.74 11.89
N ARG A 6 -1.75 -6.67 13.14
CA ARG A 6 -2.20 -5.40 13.72
C ARG A 6 -1.10 -4.34 13.73
N ARG A 7 0.16 -4.71 14.04
CA ARG A 7 1.30 -3.79 14.00
C ARG A 7 1.64 -3.32 12.60
N CYS A 8 1.58 -4.24 11.62
CA CYS A 8 1.74 -3.89 10.21
C CYS A 8 0.67 -2.88 9.78
N LEU A 9 -0.59 -3.18 10.05
CA LEU A 9 -1.72 -2.32 9.72
C LEU A 9 -1.55 -0.89 10.30
N TYR A 10 -1.10 -0.79 11.53
CA TYR A 10 -0.87 0.51 12.17
C TYR A 10 0.30 1.29 11.55
N ASP A 11 1.42 0.62 11.29
CA ASP A 11 2.57 1.28 10.68
C ASP A 11 2.27 1.70 9.24
N VAL A 12 1.57 0.86 8.44
CA VAL A 12 1.10 1.21 7.10
C VAL A 12 0.13 2.39 7.14
N SER A 13 -0.85 2.37 8.05
CA SER A 13 -1.82 3.47 8.19
C SER A 13 -1.13 4.79 8.51
N GLU A 14 -0.22 4.80 9.47
CA GLU A 14 0.51 6.01 9.83
C GLU A 14 1.41 6.50 8.70
N MET A 15 2.06 5.60 7.98
CA MET A 15 2.86 5.91 6.79
C MET A 15 1.99 6.58 5.71
N CYS A 16 0.82 6.03 5.40
CA CYS A 16 -0.13 6.63 4.47
C CYS A 16 -0.56 8.03 4.93
N MET A 17 -0.96 8.17 6.20
CA MET A 17 -1.36 9.47 6.75
C MET A 17 -0.25 10.51 6.68
N GLN A 18 1.01 10.13 6.95
CA GLN A 18 2.15 11.05 6.84
C GLN A 18 2.39 11.49 5.39
N ALA A 19 2.23 10.58 4.42
CA ALA A 19 2.28 10.94 3.00
C ALA A 19 1.19 11.95 2.63
N LEU A 20 -0.06 11.68 3.02
CA LEU A 20 -1.20 12.55 2.74
C LEU A 20 -1.03 13.94 3.37
N LEU A 21 -0.55 14.01 4.62
CA LEU A 21 -0.27 15.29 5.30
C LEU A 21 0.83 16.09 4.61
N SER A 22 1.89 15.42 4.13
CA SER A 22 2.94 16.09 3.37
C SER A 22 2.39 16.68 2.08
N MET A 23 1.62 15.88 1.32
CA MET A 23 0.98 16.34 0.08
C MET A 23 -0.01 17.48 0.32
N GLN A 24 -0.78 17.42 1.41
CA GLN A 24 -1.69 18.52 1.79
C GLN A 24 -0.93 19.80 2.09
N ALA A 25 0.19 19.71 2.82
CA ALA A 25 1.02 20.88 3.14
C ALA A 25 1.66 21.49 1.89
N ASP A 26 2.09 20.67 0.94
CA ASP A 26 2.64 21.11 -0.35
C ASP A 26 1.57 21.83 -1.20
N ASN A 27 0.35 21.28 -1.28
CA ASN A 27 -0.75 21.91 -1.99
C ASN A 27 -1.18 23.21 -1.31
N ASP A 28 -1.32 23.25 0.01
CA ASP A 28 -1.66 24.46 0.76
C ASP A 28 -0.61 25.58 0.55
N ALA A 29 0.67 25.23 0.43
CA ALA A 29 1.73 26.18 0.11
C ALA A 29 1.58 26.74 -1.31
N LEU A 30 1.30 25.88 -2.30
CA LEU A 30 1.07 26.29 -3.68
C LEU A 30 -0.14 27.21 -3.81
N VAL A 31 -1.26 26.89 -3.17
CA VAL A 31 -2.48 27.72 -3.14
C VAL A 31 -2.23 29.06 -2.47
N ALA A 32 -1.37 29.12 -1.45
CA ALA A 32 -1.00 30.35 -0.77
C ALA A 32 -0.15 31.28 -1.67
N GLU A 33 0.69 30.71 -2.53
CA GLU A 33 1.50 31.45 -3.50
C GLU A 33 0.69 31.87 -4.72
N ASP A 34 -0.16 30.99 -5.23
CA ASP A 34 -1.02 31.23 -6.39
C ASP A 34 -2.48 30.76 -6.11
N PRO A 35 -3.40 31.70 -5.80
CA PRO A 35 -4.80 31.38 -5.55
C PRO A 35 -5.58 30.80 -6.75
N SER A 36 -4.97 30.73 -7.93
CA SER A 36 -5.57 30.05 -9.09
C SER A 36 -5.33 28.54 -9.09
N VAL A 37 -4.45 28.05 -8.23
CA VAL A 37 -4.22 26.61 -8.03
C VAL A 37 -5.40 26.02 -7.25
N ASP A 38 -5.89 24.88 -7.70
CA ASP A 38 -6.97 24.18 -7.04
C ASP A 38 -6.56 23.67 -5.66
N LYS A 39 -7.43 23.88 -4.68
CA LYS A 39 -7.23 23.34 -3.35
C LYS A 39 -7.63 21.87 -3.34
N ILE A 40 -6.65 20.99 -3.14
CA ILE A 40 -6.84 19.54 -3.03
C ILE A 40 -6.96 19.16 -1.55
N THR A 41 -7.81 18.20 -1.24
CA THR A 41 -7.94 17.60 0.10
C THR A 41 -7.70 16.10 0.03
N TYR A 42 -7.03 15.58 1.04
CA TYR A 42 -6.71 14.15 1.16
C TYR A 42 -7.32 13.59 2.44
N ASP A 43 -8.02 12.47 2.32
CA ASP A 43 -8.65 11.80 3.45
C ASP A 43 -8.19 10.34 3.53
N PHE A 44 -8.17 9.80 4.75
CA PHE A 44 -7.74 8.43 5.01
C PHE A 44 -8.94 7.55 5.39
N PHE A 45 -9.13 6.46 4.66
CA PHE A 45 -10.21 5.51 4.84
C PHE A 45 -9.70 4.15 5.30
N VAL A 46 -10.47 3.50 6.17
CA VAL A 46 -10.32 2.09 6.50
C VAL A 46 -11.61 1.38 6.10
N SER A 47 -11.50 0.43 5.17
CA SER A 47 -12.61 -0.45 4.81
C SER A 47 -12.56 -1.73 5.61
N THR A 48 -13.69 -2.23 6.06
CA THR A 48 -13.82 -3.46 6.83
C THR A 48 -15.09 -4.22 6.52
N THR A 49 -15.00 -5.55 6.63
CA THR A 49 -16.13 -6.46 6.47
C THR A 49 -16.08 -7.55 7.56
N PRO A 50 -17.22 -8.07 8.05
CA PRO A 50 -18.58 -7.55 7.85
C PRO A 50 -18.82 -6.20 8.58
N ALA A 51 -19.95 -5.56 8.26
CA ALA A 51 -20.32 -4.24 8.81
C ALA A 51 -20.25 -4.15 10.35
N ASP A 52 -20.56 -5.25 11.04
CA ASP A 52 -20.50 -5.33 12.50
C ASP A 52 -19.08 -5.15 13.08
N ASN A 53 -18.04 -5.27 12.24
CA ASN A 53 -16.66 -5.09 12.66
C ASN A 53 -16.20 -3.62 12.67
N VAL A 54 -16.97 -2.67 12.18
CA VAL A 54 -16.58 -1.25 12.15
C VAL A 54 -16.24 -0.73 13.55
N GLU A 55 -17.09 -1.00 14.53
CA GLU A 55 -16.83 -0.55 15.91
C GLU A 55 -15.59 -1.23 16.49
N LEU A 56 -15.39 -2.52 16.25
CA LEU A 56 -14.18 -3.22 16.67
C LEU A 56 -12.92 -2.62 16.00
N MET A 57 -13.02 -2.26 14.72
CA MET A 57 -11.91 -1.62 13.99
C MET A 57 -11.63 -0.24 14.58
N ARG A 58 -12.68 0.56 14.85
CA ARG A 58 -12.55 1.86 15.50
C ARG A 58 -11.89 1.74 16.87
N GLU A 59 -12.39 0.87 17.74
CA GLU A 59 -11.79 0.60 19.05
C GLU A 59 -10.34 0.17 18.96
N THR A 60 -10.01 -0.62 17.94
CA THR A 60 -8.65 -1.10 17.68
C THR A 60 -7.69 0.05 17.37
N TYR A 61 -8.10 0.99 16.53
CA TYR A 61 -7.31 2.19 16.22
C TYR A 61 -7.27 3.17 17.40
N ASP A 62 -8.40 3.40 18.08
CA ASP A 62 -8.51 4.32 19.21
C ASP A 62 -7.67 3.87 20.42
N ALA A 63 -7.46 2.56 20.58
CA ALA A 63 -6.60 2.01 21.63
C ALA A 63 -5.14 2.47 21.56
N LEU A 64 -4.67 2.93 20.39
CA LEU A 64 -3.33 3.53 20.23
C LEU A 64 -3.28 5.02 20.56
N GLY A 65 -4.42 5.66 20.74
CA GLY A 65 -4.53 7.08 21.00
C GLY A 65 -4.76 7.91 19.74
N LYS A 66 -4.14 9.10 19.68
CA LYS A 66 -4.41 10.06 18.61
C LYS A 66 -3.61 9.75 17.34
N TRP A 67 -4.30 9.62 16.23
CA TRP A 67 -3.72 9.50 14.90
C TRP A 67 -3.40 10.88 14.28
N PRO A 68 -2.46 10.93 13.30
CA PRO A 68 -2.12 12.18 12.63
C PRO A 68 -3.26 12.82 11.84
N MET A 69 -4.17 11.99 11.30
CA MET A 69 -5.35 12.40 10.56
C MET A 69 -6.60 11.75 11.14
N GLU A 70 -7.79 12.26 10.77
CA GLU A 70 -9.05 11.59 11.00
C GLU A 70 -9.12 10.29 10.17
N ILE A 71 -9.69 9.25 10.76
CA ILE A 71 -9.90 7.97 10.10
C ILE A 71 -11.38 7.84 9.75
N HIS A 72 -11.69 7.76 8.47
CA HIS A 72 -13.02 7.47 7.97
C HIS A 72 -13.19 5.97 7.83
N TYR A 73 -14.24 5.43 8.43
CA TYR A 73 -14.53 4.00 8.38
C TYR A 73 -15.68 3.72 7.43
N ILE A 74 -15.48 2.79 6.50
CA ILE A 74 -16.52 2.29 5.61
C ILE A 74 -16.65 0.78 5.77
N THR A 75 -17.79 0.26 5.35
CA THR A 75 -18.05 -1.18 5.27
C THR A 75 -18.25 -1.56 3.83
N ASP A 76 -17.46 -2.49 3.36
CA ASP A 76 -17.63 -3.07 2.05
C ASP A 76 -18.54 -4.29 2.06
N LYS A 77 -19.17 -4.59 0.91
CA LYS A 77 -20.16 -5.65 0.76
C LYS A 77 -19.90 -6.41 -0.52
N GLY A 78 -20.07 -7.73 -0.45
CA GLY A 78 -19.91 -8.58 -1.62
C GLY A 78 -20.02 -10.06 -1.27
N ALA A 79 -19.96 -10.90 -2.28
CA ALA A 79 -19.86 -12.33 -2.14
C ALA A 79 -18.43 -12.87 -2.35
N THR A 80 -17.59 -12.04 -2.99
CA THR A 80 -16.20 -12.33 -3.31
C THR A 80 -15.30 -11.19 -2.85
N PHE A 81 -14.00 -11.41 -2.80
CA PHE A 81 -13.03 -10.36 -2.50
C PHE A 81 -13.10 -9.22 -3.54
N ASP A 82 -13.28 -9.58 -4.82
CA ASP A 82 -13.45 -8.61 -5.91
C ASP A 82 -14.67 -7.69 -5.70
N ASP A 83 -15.81 -8.28 -5.28
CA ASP A 83 -17.02 -7.51 -4.98
C ASP A 83 -16.81 -6.54 -3.83
N HIS A 84 -16.09 -6.95 -2.79
CA HIS A 84 -15.76 -6.09 -1.64
C HIS A 84 -14.90 -4.90 -2.06
N PHE A 85 -13.89 -5.14 -2.91
CA PHE A 85 -13.07 -4.08 -3.48
C PHE A 85 -13.89 -3.11 -4.33
N ASP A 86 -14.70 -3.63 -5.27
CA ASP A 86 -15.56 -2.81 -6.14
C ASP A 86 -16.54 -1.96 -5.31
N ASP A 87 -17.13 -2.53 -4.26
CA ASP A 87 -18.07 -1.81 -3.39
C ASP A 87 -17.36 -0.71 -2.58
N ALA A 88 -16.18 -0.98 -2.02
CA ALA A 88 -15.39 0.00 -1.27
C ALA A 88 -15.01 1.20 -2.15
N PHE A 89 -14.45 0.95 -3.32
CA PHE A 89 -14.08 2.01 -4.27
C PHE A 89 -15.30 2.81 -4.72
N LYS A 90 -16.40 2.12 -5.05
CA LYS A 90 -17.65 2.78 -5.43
C LYS A 90 -18.17 3.72 -4.35
N GLN A 91 -18.18 3.29 -3.09
CA GLN A 91 -18.64 4.14 -1.97
C GLN A 91 -17.82 5.44 -1.88
N ILE A 92 -16.50 5.36 -2.00
CA ILE A 92 -15.62 6.53 -1.90
C ILE A 92 -15.80 7.44 -3.13
N PHE A 93 -15.88 6.91 -4.34
CA PHE A 93 -16.18 7.71 -5.53
C PHE A 93 -17.57 8.37 -5.47
N ASP A 94 -18.58 7.68 -4.91
CA ASP A 94 -19.91 8.26 -4.70
C ASP A 94 -19.91 9.44 -3.69
N MET A 95 -18.89 9.55 -2.83
CA MET A 95 -18.67 10.72 -1.95
C MET A 95 -18.02 11.90 -2.68
N GLY A 96 -17.59 11.74 -3.94
CA GLY A 96 -17.07 12.81 -4.79
C GLY A 96 -15.52 12.85 -4.87
N TYR A 97 -14.82 11.83 -4.40
CA TYR A 97 -13.37 11.73 -4.58
C TYR A 97 -13.03 11.45 -6.04
N GLU A 98 -11.95 12.06 -6.52
CA GLU A 98 -11.52 11.92 -7.91
C GLU A 98 -10.52 10.79 -8.10
N HIS A 99 -9.66 10.56 -7.10
CA HIS A 99 -8.64 9.52 -7.08
C HIS A 99 -8.70 8.70 -5.80
N ILE A 100 -8.47 7.42 -5.92
CA ILE A 100 -8.33 6.50 -4.78
C ILE A 100 -7.05 5.71 -4.96
N VAL A 101 -6.29 5.59 -3.87
CA VAL A 101 -5.13 4.69 -3.76
C VAL A 101 -5.36 3.75 -2.59
N SER A 102 -5.46 2.47 -2.88
CA SER A 102 -5.59 1.39 -1.89
C SER A 102 -4.25 0.74 -1.62
N VAL A 103 -3.97 0.46 -0.36
CA VAL A 103 -2.71 -0.14 0.12
C VAL A 103 -3.02 -1.34 1.00
N GLY A 104 -2.29 -2.44 0.82
CA GLY A 104 -2.35 -3.61 1.69
C GLY A 104 -1.94 -3.26 3.13
N GLY A 105 -2.62 -3.84 4.13
CA GLY A 105 -2.32 -3.59 5.54
C GLY A 105 -1.08 -4.33 6.08
N ASP A 106 -0.46 -5.15 5.27
CA ASP A 106 0.64 -6.08 5.57
C ASP A 106 1.95 -5.76 4.83
N VAL A 107 2.06 -4.56 4.29
CA VAL A 107 3.21 -4.05 3.53
C VAL A 107 4.03 -3.00 4.29
N PRO A 108 4.55 -3.30 5.47
CA PRO A 108 5.16 -2.28 6.36
C PRO A 108 6.45 -1.66 5.79
N THR A 109 7.02 -2.25 4.75
CA THR A 109 8.24 -1.75 4.09
C THR A 109 7.95 -0.88 2.87
N MET A 110 6.68 -0.52 2.62
CA MET A 110 6.32 0.35 1.51
C MET A 110 6.99 1.71 1.64
N PRO A 111 7.65 2.19 0.57
CA PRO A 111 8.18 3.55 0.56
C PRO A 111 7.06 4.59 0.63
N ILE A 112 7.17 5.54 1.55
CA ILE A 112 6.19 6.62 1.70
C ILE A 112 5.97 7.39 0.38
N THR A 113 7.01 7.49 -0.44
CA THR A 113 6.97 8.13 -1.75
C THR A 113 6.08 7.42 -2.77
N HIS A 114 5.74 6.14 -2.58
CA HIS A 114 4.82 5.44 -3.47
C HIS A 114 3.41 6.03 -3.41
N ILE A 115 3.00 6.52 -2.24
CA ILE A 115 1.69 7.16 -2.06
C ILE A 115 1.64 8.48 -2.86
N SER A 116 2.63 9.36 -2.66
CA SER A 116 2.67 10.64 -3.37
C SER A 116 2.83 10.46 -4.88
N GLN A 117 3.69 9.55 -5.32
CA GLN A 117 3.85 9.23 -6.74
C GLN A 117 2.58 8.66 -7.36
N ALA A 118 1.81 7.86 -6.61
CA ALA A 118 0.54 7.31 -7.10
C ALA A 118 -0.44 8.44 -7.46
N PHE A 119 -0.65 9.39 -6.55
CA PHE A 119 -1.52 10.54 -6.84
C PHE A 119 -0.96 11.41 -7.96
N GLN A 120 0.34 11.71 -7.98
CA GLN A 120 0.98 12.47 -9.06
C GLN A 120 0.78 11.84 -10.45
N TRP A 121 0.84 10.51 -10.55
CA TRP A 121 0.57 9.82 -11.81
C TRP A 121 -0.91 9.85 -12.20
N LEU A 122 -1.81 9.76 -11.23
CA LEU A 122 -3.26 9.85 -11.49
C LEU A 122 -3.63 11.27 -11.95
N ASP A 123 -3.09 12.32 -11.30
CA ASP A 123 -3.24 13.71 -11.73
C ASP A 123 -2.69 13.91 -13.15
N TYR A 124 -1.50 13.37 -13.44
CA TYR A 124 -0.90 13.45 -14.77
C TYR A 124 -1.77 12.81 -15.86
N PHE A 125 -2.37 11.65 -15.61
CA PHE A 125 -3.30 11.03 -16.56
C PHE A 125 -4.57 11.85 -16.73
N GLN A 126 -5.08 12.43 -15.64
CA GLN A 126 -6.25 13.32 -15.69
C GLN A 126 -5.95 14.59 -16.52
N ASP A 127 -4.79 15.21 -16.37
CA ASP A 127 -4.34 16.35 -17.15
C ASP A 127 -4.24 16.03 -18.65
N LEU A 128 -3.92 14.80 -18.99
CA LEU A 128 -3.96 14.30 -20.37
C LEU A 128 -5.38 14.00 -20.87
N GLY A 129 -6.39 14.11 -20.02
CA GLY A 129 -7.78 13.77 -20.35
C GLY A 129 -8.03 12.27 -20.52
N THR A 130 -7.20 11.41 -19.91
CA THR A 130 -7.31 9.95 -19.98
C THR A 130 -7.64 9.35 -18.61
N PRO A 131 -8.35 8.20 -18.55
CA PRO A 131 -8.38 7.42 -17.33
C PRO A 131 -6.95 6.95 -16.98
N GLY A 132 -6.67 6.70 -15.72
CA GLY A 132 -5.35 6.26 -15.28
C GLY A 132 -5.41 5.13 -14.25
N PHE A 133 -4.37 4.29 -14.23
CA PHE A 133 -4.20 3.23 -13.26
C PHE A 133 -2.76 3.22 -12.74
N VAL A 134 -2.59 2.96 -11.45
CA VAL A 134 -1.28 2.85 -10.82
C VAL A 134 -1.20 1.58 -9.99
N GLN A 135 -0.03 0.93 -9.95
CA GLN A 135 0.15 -0.28 -9.15
C GLN A 135 1.59 -0.47 -8.67
N ALA A 136 1.73 -1.04 -7.49
CA ALA A 136 2.95 -1.66 -6.99
C ALA A 136 2.67 -3.14 -6.72
N PRO A 137 3.36 -4.07 -7.38
CA PRO A 137 3.15 -5.50 -7.13
C PRO A 137 3.80 -5.96 -5.82
N CYS A 138 3.40 -7.15 -5.34
CA CYS A 138 4.12 -7.90 -4.30
C CYS A 138 4.87 -9.09 -4.89
N GLN A 139 5.54 -9.87 -4.03
CA GLN A 139 6.41 -10.98 -4.44
C GLN A 139 5.65 -12.16 -5.08
N GLU A 140 4.43 -12.41 -4.74
CA GLU A 140 3.63 -13.55 -5.25
C GLU A 140 2.73 -13.17 -6.43
N CYS A 141 3.14 -12.18 -7.23
CA CYS A 141 2.37 -11.67 -8.37
C CYS A 141 1.01 -11.07 -7.98
N GLY A 142 0.86 -10.68 -6.73
CA GLY A 142 -0.24 -9.86 -6.20
C GLY A 142 0.05 -8.37 -6.35
N THR A 143 -0.72 -7.55 -5.64
CA THR A 143 -0.56 -6.09 -5.65
C THR A 143 -0.57 -5.53 -4.22
N SER A 144 0.50 -4.85 -3.84
CA SER A 144 0.62 -4.14 -2.55
C SER A 144 -0.05 -2.77 -2.55
N LEU A 145 -0.18 -2.16 -3.73
CA LEU A 145 -0.85 -0.89 -3.96
C LEU A 145 -1.54 -0.91 -5.30
N VAL A 146 -2.78 -0.43 -5.34
CA VAL A 146 -3.50 -0.11 -6.57
C VAL A 146 -4.21 1.22 -6.42
N GLY A 147 -4.28 2.01 -7.50
CA GLY A 147 -5.04 3.25 -7.50
C GLY A 147 -5.54 3.60 -8.90
N PHE A 148 -6.67 4.31 -8.95
CA PHE A 148 -7.23 4.80 -10.20
C PHE A 148 -8.19 5.96 -9.95
N SER A 149 -8.54 6.64 -11.04
CA SER A 149 -9.45 7.79 -11.03
C SER A 149 -10.90 7.34 -11.19
N TYR A 150 -11.85 8.17 -10.77
CA TYR A 150 -13.29 7.88 -10.84
C TYR A 150 -13.79 7.57 -12.26
N ASN A 151 -13.13 8.09 -13.28
CA ASN A 151 -13.47 7.89 -14.69
C ASN A 151 -12.77 6.67 -15.33
N THR A 152 -11.97 5.92 -14.56
CA THR A 152 -11.30 4.71 -15.05
C THR A 152 -12.31 3.56 -15.09
N PRO A 153 -12.63 3.01 -16.29
CA PRO A 153 -13.67 2.00 -16.44
C PRO A 153 -13.18 0.60 -16.05
N ILE A 154 -12.55 0.47 -14.88
CA ILE A 154 -12.02 -0.79 -14.38
C ILE A 154 -12.90 -1.32 -13.24
N ASN A 155 -12.97 -2.63 -13.11
CA ASN A 155 -13.51 -3.34 -11.96
C ASN A 155 -12.58 -4.48 -11.58
N HIS A 156 -12.78 -5.04 -10.39
CA HIS A 156 -11.91 -6.07 -9.86
C HIS A 156 -12.36 -7.50 -10.20
N GLN A 157 -13.46 -7.68 -10.93
CA GLN A 157 -14.00 -9.00 -11.23
C GLN A 157 -12.99 -9.90 -11.94
N GLY A 158 -12.67 -11.05 -11.33
CA GLY A 158 -11.68 -12.01 -11.81
C GLY A 158 -10.22 -11.62 -11.58
N VAL A 159 -9.96 -10.66 -10.69
CA VAL A 159 -8.60 -10.24 -10.32
C VAL A 159 -8.10 -11.06 -9.15
N TYR A 160 -8.77 -11.00 -8.01
CA TYR A 160 -8.30 -11.64 -6.78
C TYR A 160 -8.93 -13.01 -6.59
N TYR A 161 -8.14 -13.99 -6.14
CA TYR A 161 -8.59 -15.34 -5.82
C TYR A 161 -9.47 -15.99 -6.90
N ASN A 162 -9.19 -15.69 -8.16
CA ASN A 162 -10.00 -16.14 -9.29
C ASN A 162 -9.87 -17.64 -9.53
N LEU A 163 -10.94 -18.25 -10.08
CA LEU A 163 -11.01 -19.69 -10.31
C LEU A 163 -10.03 -20.22 -11.37
N THR A 164 -9.42 -19.34 -12.16
CA THR A 164 -8.46 -19.71 -13.22
C THR A 164 -7.05 -19.83 -12.70
N GLY A 165 -6.77 -19.38 -11.45
CA GLY A 165 -5.43 -19.31 -10.88
C GLY A 165 -4.53 -18.26 -11.52
N LYS A 166 -5.12 -17.27 -12.23
CA LYS A 166 -4.37 -16.15 -12.80
C LYS A 166 -3.88 -15.24 -11.69
N PRO A 167 -2.59 -14.82 -11.67
CA PRO A 167 -2.11 -13.79 -10.75
C PRO A 167 -2.88 -12.48 -10.87
N ALA A 168 -3.09 -11.78 -9.76
CA ALA A 168 -3.79 -10.50 -9.76
C ALA A 168 -3.12 -9.46 -10.67
N LEU A 169 -1.79 -9.43 -10.66
CA LEU A 169 -1.00 -8.56 -11.53
C LEU A 169 -1.30 -8.80 -13.02
N ASP A 170 -1.32 -10.07 -13.45
CA ASP A 170 -1.61 -10.44 -14.84
C ASP A 170 -3.06 -10.12 -15.22
N ALA A 171 -3.99 -10.32 -14.29
CA ALA A 171 -5.40 -9.99 -14.51
C ALA A 171 -5.59 -8.48 -14.72
N TYR A 172 -4.89 -7.64 -13.95
CA TYR A 172 -4.90 -6.19 -14.20
C TYR A 172 -4.28 -5.83 -15.54
N VAL A 173 -3.12 -6.40 -15.88
CA VAL A 173 -2.45 -6.12 -17.17
C VAL A 173 -3.37 -6.43 -18.35
N GLU A 174 -4.07 -7.56 -18.33
CA GLU A 174 -5.04 -7.90 -19.39
C GLU A 174 -6.19 -6.88 -19.48
N LYS A 175 -6.81 -6.53 -18.33
CA LYS A 175 -7.87 -5.52 -18.31
C LYS A 175 -7.41 -4.16 -18.85
N LEU A 176 -6.22 -3.72 -18.45
CA LEU A 176 -5.64 -2.46 -18.92
C LEU A 176 -5.37 -2.47 -20.42
N GLN A 177 -4.87 -3.60 -20.95
CA GLN A 177 -4.63 -3.77 -22.38
C GLN A 177 -5.95 -3.81 -23.18
N GLU A 178 -6.96 -4.55 -22.70
CA GLU A 178 -8.26 -4.65 -23.37
C GLU A 178 -9.00 -3.31 -23.44
N MET A 179 -8.82 -2.47 -22.44
CA MET A 179 -9.50 -1.16 -22.34
C MET A 179 -8.62 0.02 -22.78
N ASP A 180 -7.37 -0.23 -23.21
CA ASP A 180 -6.38 0.79 -23.58
C ASP A 180 -6.19 1.86 -22.48
N ILE A 181 -6.09 1.41 -21.21
CA ILE A 181 -5.92 2.30 -20.06
C ILE A 181 -4.42 2.48 -19.79
N PRO A 182 -3.90 3.71 -19.79
CA PRO A 182 -2.51 3.99 -19.41
C PRO A 182 -2.28 3.69 -17.94
N SER A 183 -1.10 3.16 -17.64
CA SER A 183 -0.76 2.79 -16.26
C SER A 183 0.66 3.15 -15.88
N ALA A 184 0.86 3.43 -14.57
CA ALA A 184 2.18 3.58 -13.97
C ALA A 184 2.47 2.40 -13.03
N TYR A 185 3.72 1.94 -13.09
CA TYR A 185 4.23 0.81 -12.34
C TYR A 185 5.29 1.26 -11.35
N PHE A 186 5.17 0.85 -10.10
CA PHE A 186 6.12 1.15 -9.04
C PHE A 186 6.98 -0.07 -8.68
N THR A 187 8.06 0.18 -7.98
CA THR A 187 8.92 -0.88 -7.45
C THR A 187 8.10 -1.86 -6.60
N PRO A 188 8.28 -3.17 -6.79
CA PRO A 188 7.58 -4.17 -5.98
C PRO A 188 7.84 -4.00 -4.50
N VAL A 189 6.81 -4.20 -3.70
CA VAL A 189 6.84 -4.15 -2.23
C VAL A 189 6.33 -5.46 -1.67
N ALA A 190 7.15 -6.10 -0.84
CA ALA A 190 6.78 -7.36 -0.22
C ALA A 190 5.70 -7.16 0.86
N ASP A 191 4.68 -8.00 0.84
CA ASP A 191 3.73 -8.23 1.92
C ASP A 191 4.25 -9.29 2.91
N ILE A 192 3.59 -9.47 4.04
CA ILE A 192 3.99 -10.44 5.06
C ILE A 192 2.91 -11.51 5.21
N ASP A 193 2.98 -12.54 4.39
CA ASP A 193 2.09 -13.70 4.45
C ASP A 193 2.73 -14.89 5.18
N GLU A 194 4.01 -15.13 4.93
CA GLU A 194 4.74 -16.27 5.45
C GLU A 194 5.92 -15.88 6.36
N LYS A 195 6.57 -16.89 6.94
CA LYS A 195 7.76 -16.67 7.80
C LYS A 195 8.95 -16.11 7.05
N VAL A 196 9.10 -16.46 5.79
CA VAL A 196 10.19 -15.96 4.94
C VAL A 196 10.02 -14.48 4.68
N ASP A 197 8.79 -14.02 4.46
CA ASP A 197 8.45 -12.61 4.24
C ASP A 197 8.73 -11.79 5.49
N LEU A 198 8.36 -12.32 6.67
CA LEU A 198 8.69 -11.68 7.94
C LEU A 198 10.21 -11.53 8.11
N ALA A 199 10.99 -12.56 7.76
CA ALA A 199 12.44 -12.49 7.84
C ALA A 199 13.01 -11.41 6.90
N HIS A 200 12.49 -11.33 5.68
CA HIS A 200 12.83 -10.29 4.71
C HIS A 200 12.44 -8.90 5.25
N ALA A 201 11.20 -8.73 5.68
CA ALA A 201 10.69 -7.46 6.20
C ALA A 201 11.50 -6.94 7.39
N VAL A 202 11.83 -7.79 8.38
CA VAL A 202 12.64 -7.41 9.53
C VAL A 202 14.01 -6.88 9.12
N SER A 203 14.65 -7.52 8.13
CA SER A 203 15.95 -7.09 7.63
C SER A 203 15.83 -5.75 6.89
N CYS A 204 14.80 -5.59 6.05
CA CYS A 204 14.49 -4.34 5.37
C CYS A 204 14.20 -3.20 6.37
N ILE A 205 13.38 -3.45 7.39
CA ILE A 205 13.02 -2.43 8.40
C ILE A 205 14.26 -1.97 9.17
N ARG A 206 15.18 -2.87 9.50
CA ARG A 206 16.45 -2.50 10.14
C ARG A 206 17.31 -1.62 9.24
N ALA A 207 17.37 -1.91 7.95
CA ALA A 207 18.06 -1.08 6.97
C ALA A 207 17.38 0.29 6.81
N ILE A 208 16.03 0.34 6.72
CA ILE A 208 15.22 1.55 6.70
C ILE A 208 15.50 2.41 7.93
N LYS A 209 15.50 1.82 9.12
CA LYS A 209 15.81 2.53 10.38
C LYS A 209 17.22 3.13 10.40
N GLU A 210 18.19 2.43 9.84
CA GLU A 210 19.54 2.99 9.73
C GLU A 210 19.58 4.14 8.72
N ALA A 211 18.94 3.98 7.56
CA ALA A 211 18.86 5.00 6.52
C ALA A 211 18.13 6.27 6.99
N ALA A 212 17.11 6.14 7.85
CA ALA A 212 16.35 7.27 8.40
C ALA A 212 17.19 8.27 9.23
N LYS A 213 18.42 7.93 9.59
CA LYS A 213 19.36 8.88 10.19
C LYS A 213 19.84 9.96 9.22
N TYR A 214 19.69 9.72 7.92
CA TYR A 214 20.25 10.55 6.84
C TYR A 214 19.22 10.90 5.75
N GLN A 215 18.13 10.15 5.66
CA GLN A 215 17.03 10.36 4.70
C GLN A 215 15.81 10.92 5.44
N THR A 216 15.22 11.99 4.91
CA THR A 216 14.04 12.64 5.49
C THR A 216 12.72 12.07 4.98
N GLU A 217 12.71 11.59 3.74
CA GLU A 217 11.51 11.02 3.09
C GLU A 217 11.46 9.50 3.25
N ILE A 218 11.49 9.05 4.50
CA ILE A 218 11.48 7.63 4.82
C ILE A 218 10.63 7.40 6.08
N TYR A 219 9.74 6.43 6.03
CA TYR A 219 8.96 6.00 7.18
C TYR A 219 9.59 4.75 7.80
N VAL A 220 9.75 4.75 9.12
CA VAL A 220 10.27 3.59 9.87
C VAL A 220 9.10 2.86 10.51
N PRO A 221 8.78 1.62 10.12
CA PRO A 221 7.70 0.83 10.74
C PRO A 221 8.15 0.32 12.13
N GLN A 222 8.16 1.23 13.09
CA GLN A 222 8.74 1.01 14.41
C GLN A 222 7.92 0.02 15.25
N ARG A 223 6.59 -0.04 15.07
CA ARG A 223 5.72 -0.95 15.83
C ARG A 223 5.99 -2.41 15.47
N VAL A 224 6.21 -2.67 14.18
CA VAL A 224 6.61 -4.01 13.69
C VAL A 224 7.97 -4.38 14.25
N LEU A 225 8.93 -3.47 14.19
CA LEU A 225 10.29 -3.71 14.70
C LEU A 225 10.30 -3.97 16.21
N ASP A 226 9.61 -3.14 17.00
CA ASP A 226 9.50 -3.30 18.46
C ASP A 226 8.88 -4.65 18.84
N TRP A 227 7.87 -5.09 18.08
CA TRP A 227 7.26 -6.40 18.30
C TRP A 227 8.23 -7.54 17.98
N CYS A 228 8.96 -7.44 16.88
CA CYS A 228 9.98 -8.42 16.50
C CYS A 228 11.09 -8.52 17.55
N ASP A 229 11.54 -7.38 18.08
CA ASP A 229 12.56 -7.33 19.13
C ASP A 229 12.02 -7.91 20.47
N PHE A 230 10.79 -7.59 20.84
CA PHE A 230 10.10 -8.17 22.00
C PHE A 230 9.96 -9.70 21.89
N MET A 231 9.60 -10.20 20.71
CA MET A 231 9.48 -11.64 20.43
C MET A 231 10.86 -12.31 20.23
N ASN A 232 11.97 -11.56 20.31
CA ASN A 232 13.33 -12.01 20.05
C ASN A 232 13.47 -12.70 18.66
N ILE A 233 12.81 -12.15 17.65
CA ILE A 233 12.89 -12.66 16.28
C ILE A 233 14.26 -12.33 15.72
N ARG A 234 15.04 -13.38 15.44
CA ARG A 234 16.36 -13.28 14.82
C ARG A 234 16.30 -13.82 13.41
N VAL A 235 16.83 -13.03 12.49
CA VAL A 235 16.99 -13.41 11.10
C VAL A 235 18.45 -13.85 10.89
N SER A 236 18.63 -15.01 10.30
CA SER A 236 19.94 -15.54 9.94
C SER A 236 19.86 -16.32 8.65
N THR A 237 20.93 -16.31 7.90
CA THR A 237 21.14 -17.22 6.77
C THR A 237 22.06 -18.36 7.23
N PRO A 238 21.98 -19.55 6.63
CA PRO A 238 22.95 -20.59 6.87
C PRO A 238 24.38 -20.07 6.60
N PRO A 239 25.37 -20.36 7.48
CA PRO A 239 26.75 -20.02 7.20
C PRO A 239 27.24 -20.77 5.95
N ASN A 240 28.06 -20.11 5.17
CA ASN A 240 28.73 -20.69 4.01
C ASN A 240 30.22 -20.33 4.01
N ASP A 241 30.98 -20.91 3.10
CA ASP A 241 32.42 -20.78 3.07
C ASP A 241 32.93 -19.41 2.56
N ASN A 242 32.04 -18.45 2.36
CA ASN A 242 32.40 -17.11 1.86
C ASN A 242 33.21 -17.12 0.56
N HIS A 243 32.91 -18.08 -0.33
CA HIS A 243 33.52 -18.17 -1.66
C HIS A 243 32.71 -17.39 -2.71
N ASP A 244 33.34 -17.05 -3.80
CA ASP A 244 32.63 -16.44 -4.94
C ASP A 244 31.79 -17.51 -5.66
N PRO A 245 30.44 -17.42 -5.62
CA PRO A 245 29.59 -18.44 -6.26
C PRO A 245 29.69 -18.50 -7.79
N ARG A 246 30.41 -17.53 -8.39
CA ARG A 246 30.71 -17.54 -9.84
C ARG A 246 31.94 -18.39 -10.17
N GLN A 247 32.72 -18.79 -9.19
CA GLN A 247 33.80 -19.72 -9.36
C GLN A 247 33.22 -21.12 -9.26
N TYR A 248 33.24 -21.84 -10.38
CA TYR A 248 32.95 -23.27 -10.38
C TYR A 248 34.03 -23.97 -9.58
N ILE A 249 33.60 -24.62 -8.49
CA ILE A 249 34.47 -25.58 -7.81
C ILE A 249 34.32 -26.86 -8.62
N ASP A 250 35.33 -27.24 -9.36
CA ASP A 250 35.39 -28.58 -9.96
C ASP A 250 35.46 -29.58 -8.80
N GLU A 251 34.33 -30.25 -8.51
CA GLU A 251 34.32 -31.40 -7.63
C GLU A 251 35.10 -32.52 -8.33
N GLU A 252 36.26 -32.83 -7.83
CA GLU A 252 37.03 -34.01 -8.18
C GLU A 252 36.38 -35.33 -7.66
#